data_b29108573db2426c2878ff7b125c554d
#
_entry.id   b29108573db2426c2878ff7b125c554d
#
_cell.length_a   1.000
_cell.length_b   1.000
_cell.length_c   1.000
_cell.angle_alpha   90.00
_cell.angle_beta   90.00
_cell.angle_gamma   90.00
#
_symmetry.space_group_name_H-M   'P 1'
#
loop_
_entity.id
_entity.type
_entity.pdbx_description
1 polymer ?
#
loop_
_entity_poly.entity_id
_entity_poly.type
_entity_poly.pdbx_seq_one_letter_code
_entity_poly.pdbx_strand_id
1 'polypeptide(L)'
;MMRIYLTTEISEEIIIENSKVNKIRNVLRMSKGDEIEVFNGRGVSYLAKISSISSKKIVLNFVKYLSQNLHSSRPKIHLAISMVKPSRLEIAIEKTTEIGVDKILPTVTKNTNKIYTKINSNKLKRWKNIAISAAEQCGSNIIPEFSPLTDIYKLSKDFSDTTTLKIFFNENNNNLKKNIKEISSYSNVLILIGPEGGFSNDEIEFLEKNKFTSQSLGENILRTETAAICSVFNIQSLL
;
A
#
# COMPACT_ATOMS: atom_id res chain seq x y z
N MET A 1 7.21 -7.74 -19.77
CA MET A 1 8.33 -6.79 -19.82
C MET A 1 8.91 -6.66 -18.41
N MET A 2 10.23 -6.60 -18.28
CA MET A 2 10.86 -6.41 -16.97
C MET A 2 10.63 -5.00 -16.46
N ARG A 3 10.36 -4.86 -15.13
CA ARG A 3 10.06 -3.58 -14.48
C ARG A 3 11.01 -3.31 -13.32
N ILE A 4 11.34 -2.03 -13.13
CA ILE A 4 12.17 -1.61 -12.02
C ILE A 4 11.72 -0.26 -11.46
N TYR A 5 11.71 -0.15 -10.14
CA TYR A 5 11.47 1.09 -9.42
C TYR A 5 12.73 1.94 -9.34
N LEU A 6 12.67 3.19 -9.78
CA LEU A 6 13.74 4.19 -9.60
C LEU A 6 13.17 5.47 -9.00
N THR A 7 13.91 6.09 -8.08
CA THR A 7 13.57 7.39 -7.47
C THR A 7 14.12 8.57 -8.27
N THR A 8 14.97 8.33 -9.27
CA THR A 8 15.60 9.37 -10.08
C THR A 8 14.57 10.05 -10.97
N GLU A 9 14.73 11.37 -11.14
CA GLU A 9 13.98 12.11 -12.15
C GLU A 9 14.29 11.58 -13.54
N ILE A 10 13.31 11.73 -14.43
CA ILE A 10 13.42 11.26 -15.81
C ILE A 10 14.37 12.21 -16.55
N SER A 11 15.43 11.66 -17.09
CA SER A 11 16.39 12.34 -17.95
C SER A 11 16.66 11.50 -19.19
N GLU A 12 17.25 12.08 -20.21
CA GLU A 12 17.63 11.34 -21.43
C GLU A 12 18.53 10.14 -21.13
N GLU A 13 19.42 10.31 -20.15
CA GLU A 13 20.29 9.25 -19.63
C GLU A 13 20.07 9.05 -18.13
N ILE A 14 19.84 7.81 -17.72
CA ILE A 14 19.62 7.43 -16.32
C ILE A 14 20.70 6.45 -15.91
N ILE A 15 21.38 6.79 -14.82
CA ILE A 15 22.45 5.96 -14.27
C ILE A 15 21.94 5.15 -13.10
N ILE A 16 22.13 3.84 -13.17
CA ILE A 16 21.83 2.91 -12.07
C ILE A 16 23.12 2.40 -11.48
N GLU A 17 23.23 2.48 -10.18
CA GLU A 17 24.36 1.98 -9.39
C GLU A 17 23.87 1.10 -8.23
N ASN A 18 24.80 0.54 -7.46
CA ASN A 18 24.56 -0.24 -6.24
C ASN A 18 23.83 -1.59 -6.46
N SER A 19 23.02 -1.98 -5.49
CA SER A 19 22.34 -3.30 -5.47
C SER A 19 21.43 -3.55 -6.66
N LYS A 20 20.92 -2.49 -7.32
CA LYS A 20 20.05 -2.62 -8.50
C LYS A 20 20.81 -3.12 -9.73
N VAL A 21 22.10 -2.81 -9.85
CA VAL A 21 22.96 -3.37 -10.91
C VAL A 21 22.97 -4.89 -10.84
N ASN A 22 23.15 -5.42 -9.61
CA ASN A 22 23.14 -6.87 -9.41
C ASN A 22 21.79 -7.50 -9.78
N LYS A 23 20.66 -6.83 -9.42
CA LYS A 23 19.32 -7.29 -9.79
C LYS A 23 19.16 -7.36 -11.32
N ILE A 24 19.47 -6.29 -12.04
CA ILE A 24 19.29 -6.22 -13.50
C ILE A 24 20.21 -7.22 -14.21
N ARG A 25 21.49 -7.26 -13.83
CA ARG A 25 22.50 -8.06 -14.51
C ARG A 25 22.41 -9.55 -14.18
N ASN A 26 22.35 -9.89 -12.88
CA ASN A 26 22.54 -11.27 -12.43
C ASN A 26 21.21 -12.00 -12.16
N VAL A 27 20.19 -11.29 -11.68
CA VAL A 27 18.89 -11.89 -11.40
C VAL A 27 18.01 -11.85 -12.65
N LEU A 28 17.87 -10.68 -13.28
CA LEU A 28 17.07 -10.51 -14.50
C LEU A 28 17.83 -10.88 -15.76
N ARG A 29 19.16 -11.05 -15.69
CA ARG A 29 20.05 -11.45 -16.79
C ARG A 29 19.93 -10.59 -18.05
N MET A 30 19.70 -9.30 -17.86
CA MET A 30 19.55 -8.35 -18.96
C MET A 30 20.89 -7.94 -19.53
N SER A 31 20.89 -7.57 -20.81
CA SER A 31 22.04 -7.24 -21.63
C SER A 31 21.90 -5.85 -22.29
N LYS A 32 22.98 -5.34 -22.86
CA LYS A 32 22.93 -4.12 -23.67
C LYS A 32 21.96 -4.31 -24.84
N GLY A 33 21.07 -3.33 -25.03
CA GLY A 33 20.04 -3.34 -26.04
C GLY A 33 18.67 -3.79 -25.54
N ASP A 34 18.59 -4.45 -24.39
CA ASP A 34 17.31 -4.85 -23.80
C ASP A 34 16.50 -3.65 -23.34
N GLU A 35 15.18 -3.81 -23.39
CA GLU A 35 14.22 -2.79 -22.91
C GLU A 35 13.72 -3.13 -21.52
N ILE A 36 13.58 -2.12 -20.70
CA ILE A 36 13.10 -2.21 -19.33
C ILE A 36 12.10 -1.10 -19.05
N GLU A 37 10.99 -1.44 -18.39
CA GLU A 37 10.07 -0.44 -17.87
C GLU A 37 10.60 0.10 -16.54
N VAL A 38 10.68 1.41 -16.44
CA VAL A 38 11.05 2.11 -15.21
C VAL A 38 9.85 2.87 -14.70
N PHE A 39 9.58 2.81 -13.38
CA PHE A 39 8.51 3.58 -12.76
C PHE A 39 8.98 4.29 -11.49
N ASN A 40 8.34 5.42 -11.18
CA ASN A 40 8.76 6.31 -10.08
C ASN A 40 7.98 6.09 -8.76
N GLY A 41 7.03 5.15 -8.72
CA GLY A 41 6.19 4.89 -7.56
C GLY A 41 5.09 5.94 -7.31
N ARG A 42 4.90 6.91 -8.22
CA ARG A 42 3.95 8.02 -8.11
C ARG A 42 3.01 8.14 -9.33
N GLY A 43 2.85 7.05 -10.09
CA GLY A 43 1.95 7.00 -11.23
C GLY A 43 2.62 7.16 -12.60
N VAL A 44 3.91 7.48 -12.67
CA VAL A 44 4.64 7.61 -13.94
C VAL A 44 5.45 6.36 -14.21
N SER A 45 5.37 5.85 -15.44
CA SER A 45 6.29 4.84 -15.97
C SER A 45 6.72 5.18 -17.40
N TYR A 46 7.90 4.68 -17.77
CA TYR A 46 8.48 4.89 -19.09
C TYR A 46 9.30 3.68 -19.52
N LEU A 47 9.43 3.54 -20.82
CA LEU A 47 10.32 2.57 -21.45
C LEU A 47 11.71 3.16 -21.53
N ALA A 48 12.71 2.39 -21.14
CA ALA A 48 14.12 2.72 -21.28
C ALA A 48 14.87 1.54 -21.92
N LYS A 49 15.96 1.85 -22.63
CA LYS A 49 16.84 0.86 -23.27
C LYS A 49 18.20 0.86 -22.61
N ILE A 50 18.74 -0.32 -22.33
CA ILE A 50 20.07 -0.46 -21.74
C ILE A 50 21.11 -0.08 -22.79
N SER A 51 21.80 1.04 -22.61
CA SER A 51 22.87 1.50 -23.48
C SER A 51 24.23 0.92 -23.12
N SER A 52 24.48 0.75 -21.80
CA SER A 52 25.67 0.07 -21.32
C SER A 52 25.41 -0.66 -20.01
N ILE A 53 26.15 -1.76 -19.79
CA ILE A 53 26.07 -2.55 -18.57
C ILE A 53 27.46 -2.98 -18.14
N SER A 54 27.80 -2.69 -16.88
CA SER A 54 29.04 -3.10 -16.23
C SER A 54 28.75 -3.76 -14.88
N SER A 55 29.78 -4.15 -14.16
CA SER A 55 29.64 -4.71 -12.81
C SER A 55 29.23 -3.68 -11.76
N LYS A 56 29.43 -2.38 -12.02
CA LYS A 56 29.18 -1.30 -11.04
C LYS A 56 28.09 -0.33 -11.48
N LYS A 57 27.83 -0.23 -12.80
CA LYS A 57 26.98 0.80 -13.37
C LYS A 57 26.20 0.26 -14.56
N ILE A 58 24.94 0.66 -14.67
CA ILE A 58 24.09 0.46 -15.85
C ILE A 58 23.61 1.82 -16.30
N VAL A 59 23.66 2.06 -17.60
CA VAL A 59 23.14 3.27 -18.22
C VAL A 59 21.92 2.91 -19.03
N LEU A 60 20.83 3.62 -18.78
CA LEU A 60 19.57 3.51 -19.51
C LEU A 60 19.34 4.80 -20.30
N ASN A 61 18.93 4.66 -21.55
CA ASN A 61 18.44 5.76 -22.36
C ASN A 61 16.92 5.76 -22.36
N PHE A 62 16.30 6.90 -22.11
CA PHE A 62 14.86 7.09 -22.23
C PHE A 62 14.38 6.81 -23.65
N VAL A 63 13.24 6.11 -23.79
CA VAL A 63 12.62 5.84 -25.09
C VAL A 63 11.29 6.59 -25.19
N LYS A 64 10.33 6.30 -24.31
CA LYS A 64 9.00 6.93 -24.31
C LYS A 64 8.28 6.73 -22.99
N TYR A 65 7.34 7.59 -22.69
CA TYR A 65 6.41 7.37 -21.59
C TYR A 65 5.45 6.21 -21.89
N LEU A 66 5.18 5.38 -20.87
CA LEU A 66 4.15 4.33 -20.90
C LEU A 66 2.91 4.77 -20.12
N SER A 67 3.12 5.49 -19.00
CA SER A 67 2.05 6.06 -18.19
C SER A 67 2.50 7.39 -17.58
N GLN A 68 1.58 8.36 -17.56
CA GLN A 68 1.76 9.67 -16.91
C GLN A 68 0.58 10.00 -16.00
N ASN A 69 -0.06 8.97 -15.43
CA ASN A 69 -1.19 9.15 -14.53
C ASN A 69 -0.71 9.68 -13.17
N LEU A 70 -0.49 10.99 -13.08
CA LEU A 70 -0.12 11.70 -11.85
C LEU A 70 -1.31 11.82 -10.89
N HIS A 71 -2.54 11.76 -11.39
CA HIS A 71 -3.76 11.86 -10.60
C HIS A 71 -4.71 10.74 -10.99
N SER A 72 -4.97 9.85 -10.04
CA SER A 72 -6.09 8.90 -10.16
C SER A 72 -7.39 9.67 -9.96
N SER A 73 -8.38 9.48 -10.83
CA SER A 73 -9.74 10.00 -10.63
C SER A 73 -10.51 9.26 -9.54
N ARG A 74 -9.98 8.11 -9.07
CA ARG A 74 -10.59 7.32 -8.00
C ARG A 74 -10.24 7.87 -6.61
N PRO A 75 -11.08 7.63 -5.61
CA PRO A 75 -10.74 7.84 -4.21
C PRO A 75 -9.45 7.15 -3.81
N LYS A 76 -8.64 7.80 -2.96
CA LYS A 76 -7.43 7.19 -2.41
C LYS A 76 -7.80 6.21 -1.30
N ILE A 77 -7.24 5.02 -1.34
CA ILE A 77 -7.46 3.98 -0.32
C ILE A 77 -6.36 4.05 0.73
N HIS A 78 -6.74 4.37 1.96
CA HIS A 78 -5.89 4.41 3.14
C HIS A 78 -6.20 3.21 4.04
N LEU A 79 -5.22 2.35 4.27
CA LEU A 79 -5.35 1.19 5.15
C LEU A 79 -4.70 1.46 6.51
N ALA A 80 -5.51 1.70 7.52
CA ALA A 80 -5.10 1.70 8.92
C ALA A 80 -5.17 0.24 9.42
N ILE A 81 -4.02 -0.36 9.68
CA ILE A 81 -3.92 -1.75 10.10
C ILE A 81 -3.26 -1.84 11.47
N SER A 82 -3.90 -2.53 12.40
CA SER A 82 -3.34 -2.76 13.73
C SER A 82 -2.05 -3.56 13.66
N MET A 83 -1.11 -3.20 14.53
CA MET A 83 0.17 -3.87 14.62
C MET A 83 0.00 -5.31 15.09
N VAL A 84 0.41 -6.25 14.25
CA VAL A 84 0.37 -7.70 14.49
C VAL A 84 1.75 -8.31 14.27
N LYS A 85 1.86 -9.64 14.37
CA LYS A 85 3.10 -10.36 14.11
C LYS A 85 3.73 -9.92 12.78
N PRO A 86 5.04 -9.62 12.72
CA PRO A 86 5.69 -9.07 11.53
C PRO A 86 5.38 -9.81 10.22
N SER A 87 5.40 -11.15 10.25
CA SER A 87 5.12 -11.96 9.05
C SER A 87 3.70 -11.76 8.50
N ARG A 88 2.70 -11.54 9.35
CA ARG A 88 1.32 -11.26 8.93
C ARG A 88 1.18 -9.86 8.37
N LEU A 89 1.80 -8.87 9.05
CA LEU A 89 1.79 -7.50 8.55
C LEU A 89 2.49 -7.38 7.19
N GLU A 90 3.58 -8.11 6.98
CA GLU A 90 4.31 -8.15 5.70
C GLU A 90 3.45 -8.74 4.57
N ILE A 91 2.68 -9.81 4.85
CA ILE A 91 1.70 -10.35 3.88
C ILE A 91 0.62 -9.30 3.55
N ALA A 92 0.08 -8.61 4.57
CA ALA A 92 -0.90 -7.56 4.34
C ALA A 92 -0.32 -6.44 3.47
N ILE A 93 0.90 -5.97 3.74
CA ILE A 93 1.58 -4.94 2.95
C ILE A 93 1.76 -5.39 1.50
N GLU A 94 2.27 -6.61 1.29
CA GLU A 94 2.48 -7.17 -0.04
C GLU A 94 1.18 -7.20 -0.83
N LYS A 95 0.15 -7.88 -0.30
CA LYS A 95 -1.09 -8.14 -1.04
C LYS A 95 -1.96 -6.89 -1.20
N THR A 96 -2.00 -6.00 -0.21
CA THR A 96 -2.76 -4.75 -0.37
C THR A 96 -2.07 -3.79 -1.34
N THR A 97 -0.74 -3.83 -1.48
CA THR A 97 -0.01 -3.11 -2.53
C THR A 97 -0.38 -3.65 -3.92
N GLU A 98 -0.45 -4.97 -4.10
CA GLU A 98 -0.88 -5.59 -5.36
C GLU A 98 -2.30 -5.17 -5.75
N ILE A 99 -3.20 -5.00 -4.78
CA ILE A 99 -4.60 -4.59 -5.00
C ILE A 99 -4.71 -3.08 -5.28
N GLY A 100 -3.76 -2.26 -4.82
CA GLY A 100 -3.74 -0.82 -5.12
C GLY A 100 -4.07 0.09 -3.93
N VAL A 101 -3.62 -0.25 -2.72
CA VAL A 101 -3.64 0.66 -1.58
C VAL A 101 -2.70 1.85 -1.81
N ASP A 102 -3.13 3.06 -1.45
CA ASP A 102 -2.34 4.29 -1.63
C ASP A 102 -1.50 4.63 -0.39
N LYS A 103 -1.99 4.30 0.81
CA LYS A 103 -1.29 4.58 2.07
C LYS A 103 -1.56 3.51 3.12
N ILE A 104 -0.52 3.13 3.85
CA ILE A 104 -0.59 2.19 4.97
C ILE A 104 -0.25 2.94 6.26
N LEU A 105 -1.16 2.87 7.23
CA LEU A 105 -1.07 3.53 8.53
C LEU A 105 -0.97 2.46 9.63
N PRO A 106 0.25 2.12 10.08
CA PRO A 106 0.42 1.23 11.23
C PRO A 106 -0.30 1.80 12.44
N THR A 107 -1.20 1.02 13.05
CA THR A 107 -2.12 1.54 14.07
C THR A 107 -2.02 0.74 15.36
N VAL A 108 -2.22 1.40 16.48
CA VAL A 108 -2.34 0.79 17.82
C VAL A 108 -3.76 0.92 18.32
N THR A 109 -4.30 -0.17 18.84
CA THR A 109 -5.59 -0.25 19.54
C THR A 109 -5.38 -0.86 20.93
N LYS A 110 -6.42 -0.88 21.77
CA LYS A 110 -6.36 -1.40 23.15
C LYS A 110 -5.85 -2.84 23.20
N ASN A 111 -6.29 -3.68 22.25
CA ASN A 111 -5.92 -5.10 22.17
C ASN A 111 -4.68 -5.37 21.34
N THR A 112 -3.97 -4.34 20.86
CA THR A 112 -2.70 -4.51 20.14
C THR A 112 -1.61 -5.02 21.08
N ASN A 113 -0.93 -6.10 20.70
CA ASN A 113 0.22 -6.58 21.46
C ASN A 113 1.39 -5.59 21.37
N LYS A 114 1.75 -5.00 22.51
CA LYS A 114 2.78 -3.96 22.62
C LYS A 114 4.16 -4.39 22.09
N ILE A 115 4.46 -5.71 22.06
CA ILE A 115 5.73 -6.21 21.54
C ILE A 115 5.94 -5.88 20.05
N TYR A 116 4.86 -5.71 19.27
CA TYR A 116 4.91 -5.41 17.85
C TYR A 116 4.95 -3.91 17.51
N THR A 117 4.71 -3.03 18.48
CA THR A 117 4.54 -1.58 18.24
C THR A 117 5.85 -0.82 18.02
N LYS A 118 7.00 -1.44 18.28
CA LYS A 118 8.30 -0.80 18.03
C LYS A 118 8.60 -0.80 16.53
N ILE A 119 8.60 0.40 15.94
CA ILE A 119 8.95 0.63 14.54
C ILE A 119 10.28 1.38 14.50
N ASN A 120 11.29 0.78 13.89
CA ASN A 120 12.59 1.39 13.63
C ASN A 120 12.79 1.58 12.11
N SER A 121 13.84 2.31 11.73
CA SER A 121 14.18 2.59 10.34
C SER A 121 14.34 1.32 9.48
N ASN A 122 14.92 0.25 10.05
CA ASN A 122 15.10 -1.02 9.32
C ASN A 122 13.76 -1.69 9.00
N LYS A 123 12.80 -1.65 9.94
CA LYS A 123 11.45 -2.19 9.72
C LYS A 123 10.73 -1.41 8.63
N LEU A 124 10.77 -0.08 8.66
CA LEU A 124 10.18 0.77 7.61
C LEU A 124 10.83 0.52 6.25
N LYS A 125 12.16 0.42 6.19
CA LYS A 125 12.89 0.08 4.96
C LYS A 125 12.47 -1.28 4.41
N ARG A 126 12.29 -2.28 5.29
CA ARG A 126 11.81 -3.61 4.91
C ARG A 126 10.41 -3.56 4.31
N TRP A 127 9.47 -2.88 4.95
CA TRP A 127 8.10 -2.72 4.44
C TRP A 127 8.07 -2.02 3.08
N LYS A 128 8.86 -0.95 2.93
CA LYS A 128 9.00 -0.26 1.65
C LYS A 128 9.56 -1.18 0.55
N ASN A 129 10.53 -2.03 0.87
CA ASN A 129 11.07 -2.98 -0.09
C ASN A 129 10.04 -4.05 -0.50
N ILE A 130 9.21 -4.52 0.43
CA ILE A 130 8.11 -5.44 0.15
C ILE A 130 7.11 -4.78 -0.82
N ALA A 131 6.68 -3.56 -0.53
CA ALA A 131 5.77 -2.82 -1.39
C ALA A 131 6.37 -2.55 -2.79
N ILE A 132 7.66 -2.20 -2.86
CA ILE A 132 8.37 -2.04 -4.15
C ILE A 132 8.36 -3.35 -4.94
N SER A 133 8.70 -4.48 -4.31
CA SER A 133 8.71 -5.78 -4.99
C SER A 133 7.33 -6.19 -5.47
N ALA A 134 6.28 -5.94 -4.67
CA ALA A 134 4.90 -6.17 -5.05
C ALA A 134 4.48 -5.31 -6.25
N ALA A 135 4.80 -4.00 -6.24
CA ALA A 135 4.50 -3.08 -7.33
C ALA A 135 5.25 -3.45 -8.64
N GLU A 136 6.52 -3.88 -8.54
CA GLU A 136 7.29 -4.37 -9.69
C GLU A 136 6.64 -5.61 -10.31
N GLN A 137 6.08 -6.51 -9.49
CA GLN A 137 5.46 -7.76 -9.94
C GLN A 137 4.04 -7.56 -10.50
N CYS A 138 3.19 -6.77 -9.81
CA CYS A 138 1.78 -6.61 -10.20
C CYS A 138 1.54 -5.58 -11.30
N GLY A 139 2.55 -4.80 -11.68
CA GLY A 139 2.41 -3.77 -12.71
C GLY A 139 1.94 -2.41 -12.18
N SER A 140 1.82 -2.22 -10.87
CA SER A 140 1.43 -0.93 -10.30
C SER A 140 2.52 0.13 -10.48
N ASN A 141 2.16 1.34 -10.89
CA ASN A 141 3.04 2.50 -10.92
C ASN A 141 3.04 3.29 -9.60
N ILE A 142 2.26 2.83 -8.60
CA ILE A 142 2.13 3.47 -7.30
C ILE A 142 2.72 2.55 -6.24
N ILE A 143 3.55 3.11 -5.37
CA ILE A 143 4.04 2.47 -4.16
C ILE A 143 3.34 3.15 -2.98
N PRO A 144 2.67 2.40 -2.08
CA PRO A 144 1.97 3.01 -0.97
C PRO A 144 2.90 3.80 -0.05
N GLU A 145 2.40 4.92 0.46
CA GLU A 145 3.07 5.67 1.51
C GLU A 145 2.92 4.93 2.86
N PHE A 146 3.94 5.04 3.71
CA PHE A 146 3.89 4.55 5.08
C PHE A 146 3.88 5.72 6.06
N SER A 147 2.85 5.81 6.91
CA SER A 147 2.81 6.81 7.97
C SER A 147 3.58 6.34 9.23
N PRO A 148 3.94 7.24 10.12
CA PRO A 148 4.33 6.89 11.48
C PRO A 148 3.23 6.08 12.18
N LEU A 149 3.61 5.37 13.27
CA LEU A 149 2.65 4.68 14.13
C LEU A 149 1.62 5.67 14.69
N THR A 150 0.37 5.28 14.62
CA THR A 150 -0.77 6.11 15.06
C THR A 150 -1.74 5.30 15.94
N ASP A 151 -2.78 5.95 16.45
CA ASP A 151 -3.88 5.33 17.17
C ASP A 151 -5.22 5.77 16.57
N ILE A 152 -6.32 5.17 17.04
CA ILE A 152 -7.67 5.46 16.53
C ILE A 152 -8.11 6.90 16.78
N TYR A 153 -7.64 7.53 17.87
CA TYR A 153 -8.01 8.89 18.22
C TYR A 153 -7.36 9.90 17.28
N LYS A 154 -6.06 9.69 16.98
CA LYS A 154 -5.34 10.49 16.00
C LYS A 154 -5.87 10.25 14.59
N LEU A 155 -6.15 9.00 14.20
CA LEU A 155 -6.78 8.69 12.92
C LEU A 155 -8.10 9.45 12.75
N SER A 156 -8.97 9.43 13.77
CA SER A 156 -10.25 10.14 13.72
C SER A 156 -10.07 11.64 13.51
N LYS A 157 -9.05 12.24 14.12
CA LYS A 157 -8.73 13.67 13.96
C LYS A 157 -8.12 13.97 12.58
N ASP A 158 -7.15 13.17 12.12
CA ASP A 158 -6.44 13.38 10.86
C ASP A 158 -7.38 13.19 9.65
N PHE A 159 -8.44 12.37 9.78
CA PHE A 159 -9.47 12.12 8.76
C PHE A 159 -10.84 12.65 9.20
N SER A 160 -10.89 13.86 9.75
CA SER A 160 -12.13 14.48 10.22
C SER A 160 -12.94 15.17 9.13
N ASP A 161 -12.39 15.33 7.91
CA ASP A 161 -13.05 15.93 6.76
C ASP A 161 -14.26 15.10 6.29
N THR A 162 -15.18 15.75 5.58
CA THR A 162 -16.41 15.13 5.06
C THR A 162 -16.20 14.40 3.74
N THR A 163 -15.04 14.54 3.12
CA THR A 163 -14.69 13.92 1.84
C THR A 163 -14.05 12.55 2.02
N THR A 164 -13.86 12.10 3.27
CA THR A 164 -13.31 10.79 3.61
C THR A 164 -14.41 9.84 4.10
N LEU A 165 -14.61 8.74 3.39
CA LEU A 165 -15.40 7.61 3.86
C LEU A 165 -14.56 6.81 4.87
N LYS A 166 -15.06 6.65 6.09
CA LYS A 166 -14.38 5.93 7.17
C LYS A 166 -15.09 4.62 7.47
N ILE A 167 -14.37 3.50 7.35
CA ILE A 167 -14.92 2.16 7.55
C ILE A 167 -14.02 1.42 8.53
N PHE A 168 -14.60 0.73 9.51
CA PHE A 168 -13.88 -0.24 10.32
C PHE A 168 -14.57 -1.61 10.23
N PHE A 169 -13.77 -2.67 10.26
CA PHE A 169 -14.28 -4.02 10.13
C PHE A 169 -14.33 -4.68 11.52
N ASN A 170 -15.55 -5.13 11.87
CA ASN A 170 -15.85 -5.74 13.16
C ASN A 170 -16.60 -7.06 12.95
N GLU A 171 -16.09 -8.13 13.55
CA GLU A 171 -16.64 -9.47 13.47
C GLU A 171 -18.03 -9.62 14.12
N ASN A 172 -18.31 -8.79 15.14
CA ASN A 172 -19.59 -8.80 15.86
C ASN A 172 -20.71 -8.05 15.12
N ASN A 173 -20.44 -7.50 13.94
CA ASN A 173 -21.44 -6.80 13.18
C ASN A 173 -22.20 -7.74 12.24
N ASN A 174 -23.43 -8.08 12.56
CA ASN A 174 -24.32 -8.87 11.72
C ASN A 174 -24.88 -8.11 10.50
N ASN A 175 -24.59 -6.81 10.37
CA ASN A 175 -25.00 -6.02 9.22
C ASN A 175 -24.05 -6.27 8.04
N LEU A 176 -24.25 -7.39 7.37
CA LEU A 176 -23.65 -7.67 6.07
C LEU A 176 -24.08 -6.57 5.09
N LYS A 177 -23.14 -5.73 4.70
CA LYS A 177 -23.27 -4.78 3.59
C LYS A 177 -24.36 -3.71 3.78
N LYS A 178 -24.11 -2.67 4.57
CA LYS A 178 -24.66 -1.38 4.15
C LYS A 178 -24.12 -1.12 2.74
N ASN A 179 -25.03 -1.01 1.77
CA ASN A 179 -24.69 -0.63 0.40
C ASN A 179 -23.82 0.65 0.49
N ILE A 180 -22.52 0.51 0.29
CA ILE A 180 -21.65 1.66 0.10
C ILE A 180 -21.93 2.13 -1.33
N LYS A 181 -23.12 2.72 -1.50
CA LYS A 181 -23.47 3.38 -2.74
C LYS A 181 -22.64 4.67 -2.78
N GLU A 182 -22.01 4.93 -3.92
CA GLU A 182 -21.31 6.19 -4.18
C GLU A 182 -19.94 6.37 -3.54
N ILE A 183 -19.12 5.31 -3.42
CA ILE A 183 -17.72 5.44 -3.00
C ILE A 183 -16.98 6.48 -3.84
N SER A 184 -17.30 6.56 -5.12
CA SER A 184 -16.71 7.52 -6.07
C SER A 184 -16.99 9.00 -5.73
N SER A 185 -17.95 9.30 -4.87
CA SER A 185 -18.20 10.67 -4.39
C SER A 185 -17.21 11.15 -3.34
N TYR A 186 -16.43 10.25 -2.75
CA TYR A 186 -15.41 10.57 -1.75
C TYR A 186 -14.04 10.78 -2.40
N SER A 187 -13.22 11.63 -1.79
CA SER A 187 -11.82 11.79 -2.19
C SER A 187 -10.91 10.72 -1.58
N ASN A 188 -11.29 10.20 -0.42
CA ASN A 188 -10.53 9.21 0.32
C ASN A 188 -11.45 8.14 0.91
N VAL A 189 -10.93 6.93 1.05
CA VAL A 189 -11.52 5.84 1.84
C VAL A 189 -10.51 5.40 2.88
N LEU A 190 -10.85 5.55 4.17
CA LEU A 190 -10.06 5.05 5.29
C LEU A 190 -10.64 3.72 5.76
N ILE A 191 -9.86 2.67 5.62
CA ILE A 191 -10.17 1.32 6.09
C ILE A 191 -9.41 1.08 7.39
N LEU A 192 -10.09 0.70 8.47
CA LEU A 192 -9.47 0.37 9.76
C LEU A 192 -9.67 -1.12 10.08
N ILE A 193 -8.56 -1.83 10.29
CA ILE A 193 -8.52 -3.25 10.66
C ILE A 193 -7.91 -3.42 12.04
N GLY A 194 -8.64 -4.10 12.92
CA GLY A 194 -8.23 -4.42 14.28
C GLY A 194 -7.14 -5.49 14.37
N PRO A 195 -6.55 -5.69 15.58
CA PRO A 195 -5.63 -6.78 15.87
C PRO A 195 -6.41 -8.11 16.05
N GLU A 196 -5.71 -9.19 16.36
CA GLU A 196 -6.31 -10.51 16.60
C GLU A 196 -7.36 -10.52 17.73
N GLY A 197 -7.25 -9.62 18.69
CA GLY A 197 -8.23 -9.47 19.80
C GLY A 197 -9.36 -8.50 19.50
N GLY A 198 -9.51 -8.03 18.26
CA GLY A 198 -10.55 -7.09 17.84
C GLY A 198 -10.48 -5.71 18.52
N PHE A 199 -11.53 -4.95 18.37
CA PHE A 199 -11.71 -3.65 19.08
C PHE A 199 -12.43 -3.86 20.41
N SER A 200 -12.11 -3.04 21.41
CA SER A 200 -12.89 -3.01 22.64
C SER A 200 -14.22 -2.26 22.42
N ASN A 201 -15.18 -2.48 23.32
CA ASN A 201 -16.48 -1.80 23.24
C ASN A 201 -16.32 -0.28 23.24
N ASP A 202 -15.45 0.27 24.10
CA ASP A 202 -15.17 1.71 24.17
C ASP A 202 -14.61 2.25 22.84
N GLU A 203 -13.76 1.46 22.15
CA GLU A 203 -13.21 1.80 20.84
C GLU A 203 -14.28 1.76 19.74
N ILE A 204 -15.16 0.77 19.78
CA ILE A 204 -16.29 0.67 18.85
C ILE A 204 -17.21 1.88 18.99
N GLU A 205 -17.63 2.20 20.23
CA GLU A 205 -18.46 3.38 20.49
C GLU A 205 -17.78 4.68 20.05
N PHE A 206 -16.48 4.82 20.31
CA PHE A 206 -15.70 5.98 19.87
C PHE A 206 -15.68 6.09 18.34
N LEU A 207 -15.43 5.01 17.63
CA LEU A 207 -15.38 4.97 16.16
C LEU A 207 -16.74 5.35 15.57
N GLU A 208 -17.83 4.79 16.06
CA GLU A 208 -19.18 5.09 15.60
C GLU A 208 -19.58 6.56 15.85
N LYS A 209 -19.29 7.10 17.04
CA LYS A 209 -19.49 8.52 17.37
C LYS A 209 -18.71 9.45 16.44
N ASN A 210 -17.57 8.99 15.93
CA ASN A 210 -16.71 9.73 14.99
C ASN A 210 -16.97 9.39 13.50
N LYS A 211 -18.18 8.88 13.20
CA LYS A 211 -18.69 8.62 11.86
C LYS A 211 -17.90 7.54 11.09
N PHE A 212 -17.28 6.60 11.79
CA PHE A 212 -16.82 5.37 11.17
C PHE A 212 -18.01 4.42 10.99
N THR A 213 -18.13 3.87 9.79
CA THR A 213 -19.16 2.87 9.50
C THR A 213 -18.62 1.48 9.82
N SER A 214 -19.30 0.74 10.69
CA SER A 214 -18.99 -0.65 10.98
C SER A 214 -19.44 -1.54 9.81
N GLN A 215 -18.56 -2.44 9.37
CA GLN A 215 -18.80 -3.41 8.29
C GLN A 215 -18.33 -4.80 8.72
N SER A 216 -18.92 -5.85 8.09
CA SER A 216 -18.46 -7.22 8.22
C SER A 216 -17.90 -7.75 6.89
N LEU A 217 -16.95 -8.67 6.97
CA LEU A 217 -16.40 -9.40 5.82
C LEU A 217 -17.00 -10.79 5.64
N GLY A 218 -18.04 -11.12 6.41
CA GLY A 218 -18.71 -12.41 6.38
C GLY A 218 -18.90 -13.01 7.77
N GLU A 219 -19.38 -14.25 7.84
CA GLU A 219 -19.70 -14.92 9.09
C GLU A 219 -18.46 -15.47 9.82
N ASN A 220 -17.37 -15.70 9.10
CA ASN A 220 -16.15 -16.25 9.69
C ASN A 220 -15.24 -15.14 10.20
N ILE A 221 -14.60 -15.37 11.35
CA ILE A 221 -13.57 -14.51 11.90
C ILE A 221 -12.31 -14.64 11.02
N LEU A 222 -11.95 -13.56 10.37
CA LEU A 222 -10.76 -13.50 9.52
C LEU A 222 -9.53 -13.06 10.33
N ARG A 223 -8.37 -13.58 9.97
CA ARG A 223 -7.11 -13.05 10.49
C ARG A 223 -6.90 -11.61 10.00
N THR A 224 -6.17 -10.80 10.76
CA THR A 224 -5.92 -9.38 10.45
C THR A 224 -5.41 -9.17 9.03
N GLU A 225 -4.43 -9.96 8.58
CA GLU A 225 -3.91 -9.90 7.21
C GLU A 225 -4.98 -10.23 6.16
N THR A 226 -5.80 -11.25 6.41
CA THR A 226 -6.89 -11.63 5.50
C THR A 226 -7.97 -10.56 5.45
N ALA A 227 -8.35 -10.01 6.60
CA ALA A 227 -9.31 -8.91 6.68
C ALA A 227 -8.82 -7.66 5.93
N ALA A 228 -7.53 -7.33 6.06
CA ALA A 228 -6.92 -6.22 5.33
C ALA A 228 -6.98 -6.41 3.81
N ILE A 229 -6.64 -7.61 3.32
CA ILE A 229 -6.66 -7.95 1.90
C ILE A 229 -8.08 -7.88 1.35
N CYS A 230 -9.03 -8.56 2.02
CA CYS A 230 -10.43 -8.61 1.59
C CYS A 230 -11.09 -7.23 1.63
N SER A 231 -10.82 -6.42 2.65
CA SER A 231 -11.40 -5.08 2.76
C SER A 231 -10.91 -4.14 1.66
N VAL A 232 -9.59 -4.13 1.38
CA VAL A 232 -9.03 -3.33 0.29
C VAL A 232 -9.58 -3.79 -1.06
N PHE A 233 -9.66 -5.11 -1.29
CA PHE A 233 -10.25 -5.66 -2.52
C PHE A 233 -11.72 -5.27 -2.68
N ASN A 234 -12.53 -5.38 -1.62
CA ASN A 234 -13.94 -5.00 -1.68
C ASN A 234 -14.11 -3.53 -2.06
N ILE A 235 -13.31 -2.62 -1.49
CA ILE A 235 -13.37 -1.20 -1.85
C ILE A 235 -12.89 -0.99 -3.29
N GLN A 236 -11.76 -1.59 -3.67
CA GLN A 236 -11.20 -1.44 -5.03
C GLN A 236 -12.16 -1.96 -6.11
N SER A 237 -12.94 -3.02 -5.82
CA SER A 237 -13.90 -3.59 -6.77
C SER A 237 -15.18 -2.75 -6.98
N LEU A 238 -15.38 -1.73 -6.14
CA LEU A 238 -16.50 -0.80 -6.21
C LEU A 238 -16.10 0.56 -6.85
N LEU A 239 -14.83 0.75 -7.18
CA LEU A 239 -14.28 1.92 -7.84
C LEU A 239 -14.11 1.73 -9.34
#